data_4fda4dffe31afc30d37bcde1a0154b96
#
_entry.id   4fda4dffe31afc30d37bcde1a0154b96
#
_cell.length_a   1.000
_cell.length_b   1.000
_cell.length_c   1.000
_cell.angle_alpha   90.00
_cell.angle_beta   90.00
_cell.angle_gamma   90.00
#
_symmetry.space_group_name_H-M   'P 1'
#
loop_
_entity.id
_entity.type
_entity.pdbx_description
1 polymer ?
#
loop_
_entity_poly.entity_id
_entity_poly.type
_entity_poly.pdbx_seq_one_letter_code
_entity_poly.pdbx_strand_id
1 'polypeptide(L)'
;MSVKETLKQLESEKTKVLMAELYGAEKAEENWARYRYVAERFEKTYGERDIKLFTSPGRTEISGNHTDHNHGKVLAGSINLDCVGAAAPNGTDTIRILSETFHQNFSIHLSDLKPSTGMSGTIDLTKGILKGFEERGYKVGGFDAYITSNVISAAGVSSSASYEMLICSMLNTMFNEGKMDVVTYAHIGKYAENKFWNK
;
A
#
# COMPACT_ATOMS: atom_id res chain seq x y z
N MET A 1 -15.48 -7.98 5.75
CA MET A 1 -15.83 -8.18 7.20
C MET A 1 -15.93 -6.83 7.85
N SER A 2 -16.90 -6.62 8.74
CA SER A 2 -16.97 -5.41 9.54
C SER A 2 -15.68 -5.20 10.35
N VAL A 3 -15.42 -3.97 10.79
CA VAL A 3 -14.25 -3.69 11.64
C VAL A 3 -14.26 -4.57 12.89
N LYS A 4 -15.42 -4.74 13.53
CA LYS A 4 -15.58 -5.60 14.72
C LYS A 4 -15.20 -7.06 14.45
N GLU A 5 -15.60 -7.62 13.32
CA GLU A 5 -15.24 -8.99 12.92
C GLU A 5 -13.74 -9.09 12.60
N THR A 6 -13.18 -8.08 11.95
CA THR A 6 -11.73 -7.99 11.65
C THR A 6 -10.92 -7.95 12.94
N LEU A 7 -11.33 -7.15 13.93
CA LEU A 7 -10.68 -7.10 15.24
C LEU A 7 -10.74 -8.45 15.96
N LYS A 8 -11.90 -9.12 15.94
CA LYS A 8 -12.03 -10.47 16.50
C LYS A 8 -11.13 -11.49 15.81
N GLN A 9 -10.97 -11.39 14.48
CA GLN A 9 -10.06 -12.25 13.74
C GLN A 9 -8.60 -11.99 14.11
N LEU A 10 -8.22 -10.73 14.33
CA LEU A 10 -6.88 -10.38 14.80
C LEU A 10 -6.53 -11.04 16.15
N GLU A 11 -7.49 -11.29 17.01
CA GLU A 11 -7.31 -11.96 18.31
C GLU A 11 -7.14 -13.49 18.20
N SER A 12 -7.32 -14.08 17.01
CA SER A 12 -7.21 -15.53 16.84
C SER A 12 -5.77 -16.02 16.96
N GLU A 13 -5.59 -17.26 17.46
CA GLU A 13 -4.26 -17.89 17.56
C GLU A 13 -3.56 -17.97 16.19
N LYS A 14 -4.33 -18.19 15.12
CA LYS A 14 -3.78 -18.19 13.76
C LYS A 14 -3.13 -16.85 13.40
N THR A 15 -3.76 -15.74 13.78
CA THR A 15 -3.20 -14.40 13.52
C THR A 15 -1.99 -14.13 14.38
N LYS A 16 -1.97 -14.56 15.63
CA LYS A 16 -0.78 -14.41 16.51
C LYS A 16 0.43 -15.16 15.95
N VAL A 17 0.24 -16.39 15.48
CA VAL A 17 1.30 -17.15 14.80
C VAL A 17 1.79 -16.41 13.56
N LEU A 18 0.87 -15.92 12.72
CA LEU A 18 1.23 -15.16 11.53
C LEU A 18 2.02 -13.87 11.86
N MET A 19 1.66 -13.15 12.91
CA MET A 19 2.41 -11.98 13.36
C MET A 19 3.83 -12.33 13.79
N ALA A 20 4.00 -13.44 14.49
CA ALA A 20 5.34 -13.93 14.88
C ALA A 20 6.18 -14.38 13.66
N GLU A 21 5.55 -14.97 12.65
CA GLU A 21 6.23 -15.34 11.39
C GLU A 21 6.65 -14.11 10.58
N LEU A 22 5.79 -13.09 10.49
CA LEU A 22 6.07 -11.88 9.69
C LEU A 22 7.08 -10.93 10.35
N TYR A 23 7.03 -10.79 11.66
CA TYR A 23 7.75 -9.73 12.38
C TYR A 23 8.77 -10.24 13.39
N GLY A 24 8.82 -11.56 13.62
CA GLY A 24 9.55 -12.16 14.72
C GLY A 24 8.78 -12.07 16.05
N ALA A 25 9.04 -13.02 16.95
CA ALA A 25 8.32 -13.13 18.22
C ALA A 25 8.40 -11.84 19.07
N GLU A 26 9.55 -11.17 19.04
CA GLU A 26 9.79 -9.94 19.81
C GLU A 26 8.96 -8.74 19.36
N LYS A 27 8.57 -8.70 18.07
CA LYS A 27 7.83 -7.59 17.45
C LYS A 27 6.38 -7.92 17.13
N ALA A 28 5.95 -9.16 17.37
CA ALA A 28 4.62 -9.64 17.02
C ALA A 28 3.51 -8.83 17.71
N GLU A 29 3.63 -8.58 19.01
CA GLU A 29 2.63 -7.85 19.81
C GLU A 29 2.53 -6.38 19.40
N GLU A 30 3.67 -5.71 19.18
CA GLU A 30 3.72 -4.32 18.71
C GLU A 30 3.02 -4.18 17.35
N ASN A 31 3.30 -5.09 16.42
CA ASN A 31 2.68 -5.06 15.10
C ASN A 31 1.21 -5.46 15.14
N TRP A 32 0.84 -6.43 15.97
CA TRP A 32 -0.56 -6.77 16.19
C TRP A 32 -1.37 -5.54 16.66
N ALA A 33 -0.85 -4.80 17.62
CA ALA A 33 -1.47 -3.56 18.12
C ALA A 33 -1.58 -2.50 17.01
N ARG A 34 -0.59 -2.42 16.09
CA ARG A 34 -0.62 -1.52 14.95
C ARG A 34 -1.72 -1.87 13.93
N TYR A 35 -1.92 -3.16 13.63
CA TYR A 35 -3.02 -3.59 12.75
C TYR A 35 -4.39 -3.28 13.35
N ARG A 36 -4.55 -3.52 14.66
CA ARG A 36 -5.74 -3.15 15.40
C ARG A 36 -6.00 -1.65 15.32
N TYR A 37 -4.98 -0.86 15.61
CA TYR A 37 -5.04 0.60 15.54
C TYR A 37 -5.49 1.10 14.16
N VAL A 38 -4.92 0.57 13.08
CA VAL A 38 -5.27 0.96 11.71
C VAL A 38 -6.74 0.65 11.41
N ALA A 39 -7.27 -0.50 11.84
CA ALA A 39 -8.68 -0.85 11.68
C ALA A 39 -9.62 0.11 12.44
N GLU A 40 -9.32 0.40 13.71
CA GLU A 40 -10.09 1.32 14.54
C GLU A 40 -10.03 2.76 13.99
N ARG A 41 -8.89 3.20 13.50
CA ARG A 41 -8.72 4.52 12.90
C ARG A 41 -9.45 4.65 11.56
N PHE A 42 -9.49 3.59 10.76
CA PHE A 42 -10.32 3.56 9.56
C PHE A 42 -11.78 3.81 9.90
N GLU A 43 -12.34 3.05 10.85
CA GLU A 43 -13.74 3.21 11.25
C GLU A 43 -14.04 4.62 11.79
N LYS A 44 -13.16 5.17 12.61
CA LYS A 44 -13.29 6.53 13.14
C LYS A 44 -13.27 7.59 12.01
N THR A 45 -12.53 7.36 10.94
CA THR A 45 -12.34 8.34 9.86
C THR A 45 -13.43 8.25 8.80
N TYR A 46 -13.83 7.03 8.43
CA TYR A 46 -14.69 6.78 7.27
C TYR A 46 -16.03 6.12 7.62
N GLY A 47 -16.25 5.78 8.91
CA GLY A 47 -17.44 5.08 9.37
C GLY A 47 -17.34 3.56 9.26
N GLU A 48 -18.37 2.88 9.77
CA GLU A 48 -18.46 1.42 9.75
C GLU A 48 -18.60 0.90 8.32
N ARG A 49 -17.71 -0.02 7.95
CA ARG A 49 -17.69 -0.70 6.65
C ARG A 49 -17.03 -2.06 6.73
N ASP A 50 -17.23 -2.84 5.68
CA ASP A 50 -16.48 -4.07 5.46
C ASP A 50 -15.07 -3.74 4.97
N ILE A 51 -14.09 -3.88 5.85
CA ILE A 51 -12.69 -3.59 5.58
C ILE A 51 -11.88 -4.84 5.25
N LYS A 52 -10.74 -4.61 4.60
CA LYS A 52 -9.63 -5.55 4.53
C LYS A 52 -8.36 -4.87 5.03
N LEU A 53 -7.50 -5.66 5.68
CA LEU A 53 -6.17 -5.21 6.11
C LEU A 53 -5.14 -5.64 5.07
N PHE A 54 -4.20 -4.76 4.80
CA PHE A 54 -3.14 -4.93 3.81
C PHE A 54 -1.80 -4.57 4.41
N THR A 55 -0.77 -5.25 3.94
CA THR A 55 0.62 -4.91 4.27
C THR A 55 1.51 -5.02 3.05
N SER A 56 2.54 -4.17 3.02
CA SER A 56 3.59 -4.23 2.02
C SER A 56 4.93 -3.88 2.66
N PRO A 57 5.92 -4.79 2.65
CA PRO A 57 7.21 -4.57 3.28
C PRO A 57 8.06 -3.56 2.50
N GLY A 58 8.98 -2.92 3.21
CA GLY A 58 10.14 -2.31 2.60
C GLY A 58 11.14 -3.37 2.14
N ARG A 59 12.22 -2.92 1.49
CA ARG A 59 13.30 -3.79 1.04
C ARG A 59 14.67 -3.26 1.44
N THR A 60 15.62 -4.16 1.57
CA THR A 60 17.05 -3.84 1.60
C THR A 60 17.74 -4.42 0.38
N GLU A 61 18.66 -3.70 -0.20
CA GLU A 61 19.54 -4.23 -1.25
C GLU A 61 20.74 -4.91 -0.63
N ILE A 62 20.93 -6.18 -0.96
CA ILE A 62 22.04 -7.02 -0.46
C ILE A 62 23.25 -6.85 -1.37
N SER A 63 23.00 -6.72 -2.70
CA SER A 63 24.03 -6.55 -3.71
C SER A 63 23.44 -5.92 -4.96
N GLY A 64 24.26 -5.17 -5.72
CA GLY A 64 23.89 -4.59 -7.00
C GLY A 64 23.55 -3.11 -6.99
N ASN A 65 23.35 -2.54 -5.84
CA ASN A 65 23.05 -1.12 -5.52
C ASN A 65 22.84 -0.18 -6.73
N HIS A 66 21.57 0.10 -7.06
CA HIS A 66 21.17 1.02 -8.12
C HIS A 66 21.74 0.75 -9.54
N THR A 67 22.04 -0.51 -9.86
CA THR A 67 22.52 -0.88 -11.21
C THR A 67 21.39 -1.26 -12.17
N ASP A 68 20.14 -1.27 -11.73
CA ASP A 68 18.95 -1.65 -12.50
C ASP A 68 18.71 -0.74 -13.71
N HIS A 69 18.97 0.57 -13.61
CA HIS A 69 18.89 1.51 -14.72
C HIS A 69 20.00 1.34 -15.76
N ASN A 70 21.08 0.61 -15.45
CA ASN A 70 22.15 0.22 -16.36
C ASN A 70 22.04 -1.24 -16.82
N HIS A 71 20.84 -1.84 -16.71
CA HIS A 71 20.60 -3.27 -16.98
C HIS A 71 21.42 -4.21 -16.08
N GLY A 72 21.86 -3.73 -14.94
CA GLY A 72 22.56 -4.52 -13.93
C GLY A 72 21.62 -5.47 -13.19
N LYS A 73 22.22 -6.40 -12.46
CA LYS A 73 21.49 -7.34 -11.60
C LYS A 73 21.54 -6.86 -10.15
N VAL A 74 20.42 -6.93 -9.48
CA VAL A 74 20.30 -6.61 -8.07
C VAL A 74 19.82 -7.84 -7.29
N LEU A 75 20.29 -7.98 -6.07
CA LEU A 75 19.76 -8.92 -5.08
C LEU A 75 19.20 -8.10 -3.92
N ALA A 76 17.91 -8.20 -3.69
CA ALA A 76 17.22 -7.51 -2.61
C ALA A 76 16.36 -8.48 -1.81
N GLY A 77 16.14 -8.16 -0.54
CA GLY A 77 15.27 -8.91 0.35
C GLY A 77 14.24 -8.01 1.04
N SER A 78 13.06 -8.54 1.32
CA SER A 78 12.07 -7.87 2.16
C SER A 78 12.59 -7.72 3.58
N ILE A 79 12.19 -6.64 4.24
CA ILE A 79 12.48 -6.39 5.65
C ILE A 79 11.20 -6.44 6.48
N ASN A 80 11.34 -6.52 7.79
CA ASN A 80 10.22 -6.54 8.74
C ASN A 80 9.67 -5.14 9.11
N LEU A 81 10.00 -4.14 8.31
CA LEU A 81 9.36 -2.82 8.33
C LEU A 81 8.43 -2.72 7.12
N ASP A 82 7.22 -2.27 7.32
CA ASP A 82 6.20 -2.26 6.29
C ASP A 82 5.26 -1.05 6.35
N CYS A 83 4.50 -0.92 5.29
CA CYS A 83 3.35 -0.04 5.18
C CYS A 83 2.09 -0.87 5.41
N VAL A 84 1.28 -0.53 6.39
CA VAL A 84 0.02 -1.21 6.75
C VAL A 84 -1.16 -0.30 6.47
N GLY A 85 -2.23 -0.85 5.90
CA GLY A 85 -3.45 -0.11 5.63
C GLY A 85 -4.71 -0.92 5.85
N ALA A 86 -5.78 -0.24 6.28
CA ALA A 86 -7.14 -0.71 6.19
C ALA A 86 -7.82 -0.03 5.02
N ALA A 87 -8.54 -0.77 4.19
CA ALA A 87 -9.24 -0.21 3.04
C ALA A 87 -10.58 -0.89 2.79
N ALA A 88 -11.50 -0.13 2.20
CA ALA A 88 -12.81 -0.59 1.76
C ALA A 88 -13.27 0.16 0.50
N PRO A 89 -13.96 -0.51 -0.45
CA PRO A 89 -14.66 0.18 -1.53
C PRO A 89 -15.68 1.17 -0.95
N ASN A 90 -15.84 2.34 -1.58
CA ASN A 90 -16.75 3.36 -1.10
C ASN A 90 -17.96 3.60 -2.02
N GLY A 91 -18.05 2.85 -3.13
CA GLY A 91 -19.16 2.94 -4.08
C GLY A 91 -19.20 4.23 -4.91
N THR A 92 -18.12 5.01 -4.89
CA THR A 92 -17.97 6.25 -5.65
C THR A 92 -16.87 6.12 -6.70
N ASP A 93 -16.59 7.17 -7.43
CA ASP A 93 -15.46 7.33 -8.35
C ASP A 93 -14.31 8.14 -7.73
N THR A 94 -14.26 8.23 -6.41
CA THR A 94 -13.26 8.99 -5.68
C THR A 94 -12.50 8.10 -4.71
N ILE A 95 -11.18 8.18 -4.74
CA ILE A 95 -10.30 7.53 -3.78
C ILE A 95 -9.97 8.55 -2.68
N ARG A 96 -10.09 8.14 -1.41
CA ARG A 96 -9.71 8.97 -0.27
C ARG A 96 -8.69 8.22 0.56
N ILE A 97 -7.53 8.82 0.76
CA ILE A 97 -6.43 8.23 1.52
C ILE A 97 -6.01 9.19 2.64
N LEU A 98 -5.98 8.65 3.85
CA LEU A 98 -5.32 9.26 4.98
C LEU A 98 -4.07 8.44 5.32
N SER A 99 -2.91 9.04 5.11
CA SER A 99 -1.61 8.47 5.51
C SER A 99 -1.09 9.20 6.73
N GLU A 100 -1.18 8.57 7.89
CA GLU A 100 -0.83 9.18 9.17
C GLU A 100 0.65 9.49 9.26
N THR A 101 1.51 8.51 8.96
CA THR A 101 2.97 8.65 9.05
C THR A 101 3.52 9.79 8.18
N PHE A 102 2.92 10.01 7.02
CA PHE A 102 3.34 11.06 6.09
C PHE A 102 2.51 12.34 6.22
N HIS A 103 1.62 12.43 7.23
CA HIS A 103 0.74 13.57 7.47
C HIS A 103 -0.03 14.02 6.21
N GLN A 104 -0.48 13.06 5.41
CA GLN A 104 -1.17 13.32 4.15
C GLN A 104 -2.63 12.87 4.24
N ASN A 105 -3.51 13.77 3.82
CA ASN A 105 -4.93 13.49 3.64
C ASN A 105 -5.34 14.07 2.29
N PHE A 106 -5.70 13.20 1.33
CA PHE A 106 -6.04 13.62 -0.01
C PHE A 106 -7.12 12.75 -0.64
N SER A 107 -7.72 13.29 -1.68
CA SER A 107 -8.67 12.58 -2.53
C SER A 107 -8.30 12.73 -4.00
N ILE A 108 -8.57 11.67 -4.77
CA ILE A 108 -8.36 11.62 -6.23
C ILE A 108 -9.67 11.17 -6.87
N HIS A 109 -10.17 11.98 -7.79
CA HIS A 109 -11.30 11.59 -8.65
C HIS A 109 -10.77 10.77 -9.83
N LEU A 110 -11.41 9.64 -10.14
CA LEU A 110 -10.94 8.73 -11.19
C LEU A 110 -10.96 9.35 -12.60
N SER A 111 -11.69 10.44 -12.81
CA SER A 111 -11.63 11.20 -14.07
C SER A 111 -10.42 12.12 -14.19
N ASP A 112 -9.66 12.35 -13.09
CA ASP A 112 -8.49 13.23 -13.04
C ASP A 112 -7.21 12.48 -12.69
N LEU A 113 -6.79 11.61 -13.58
CA LEU A 113 -5.56 10.83 -13.46
C LEU A 113 -4.40 11.43 -14.28
N LYS A 114 -4.38 12.76 -14.45
CA LYS A 114 -3.25 13.45 -15.08
C LYS A 114 -2.19 13.80 -14.03
N PRO A 115 -0.90 13.78 -14.39
CA PRO A 115 0.15 14.29 -13.50
C PRO A 115 -0.14 15.75 -13.12
N SER A 116 0.17 16.11 -11.88
CA SER A 116 0.04 17.49 -11.41
C SER A 116 1.10 18.38 -12.07
N THR A 117 0.79 19.66 -12.23
CA THR A 117 1.79 20.66 -12.67
C THR A 117 2.58 21.10 -11.45
N GLY A 118 3.86 20.70 -11.34
CA GLY A 118 4.73 21.08 -10.23
C GLY A 118 5.42 19.89 -9.57
N MET A 119 5.81 20.06 -8.29
CA MET A 119 6.41 18.95 -7.54
C MET A 119 5.35 17.86 -7.30
N SER A 120 5.57 16.73 -7.91
CA SER A 120 4.78 15.54 -7.69
C SER A 120 5.12 14.91 -6.33
N GLY A 121 4.15 14.25 -5.76
CA GLY A 121 4.30 13.55 -4.49
C GLY A 121 3.47 12.27 -4.49
N THR A 122 3.06 11.84 -3.32
CA THR A 122 2.24 10.64 -3.13
C THR A 122 0.95 10.66 -3.95
N ILE A 123 0.38 11.85 -4.20
CA ILE A 123 -0.83 12.00 -5.03
C ILE A 123 -0.56 11.57 -6.46
N ASP A 124 0.51 12.09 -7.08
CA ASP A 124 0.85 11.74 -8.46
C ASP A 124 1.31 10.30 -8.60
N LEU A 125 2.03 9.79 -7.61
CA LEU A 125 2.37 8.38 -7.54
C LEU A 125 1.10 7.50 -7.52
N THR A 126 0.11 7.87 -6.73
CA THR A 126 -1.18 7.17 -6.67
C THR A 126 -1.94 7.28 -8.01
N LYS A 127 -1.99 8.48 -8.62
CA LYS A 127 -2.57 8.67 -9.96
C LYS A 127 -1.88 7.80 -11.02
N GLY A 128 -0.55 7.70 -10.94
CA GLY A 128 0.25 6.85 -11.83
C GLY A 128 -0.08 5.36 -11.69
N ILE A 129 -0.28 4.88 -10.48
CA ILE A 129 -0.70 3.49 -10.23
C ILE A 129 -2.08 3.25 -10.84
N LEU A 130 -3.06 4.12 -10.57
CA LEU A 130 -4.41 4.02 -11.12
C LEU A 130 -4.39 4.00 -12.64
N LYS A 131 -3.64 4.90 -13.25
CA LYS A 131 -3.48 4.95 -14.71
C LYS A 131 -2.79 3.69 -15.25
N GLY A 132 -1.80 3.18 -14.54
CA GLY A 132 -1.12 1.93 -14.86
C GLY A 132 -2.06 0.71 -14.84
N PHE A 133 -3.03 0.68 -13.95
CA PHE A 133 -4.10 -0.33 -13.93
C PHE A 133 -5.00 -0.20 -15.16
N GLU A 134 -5.53 1.00 -15.42
CA GLU A 134 -6.42 1.25 -16.58
C GLU A 134 -5.76 0.88 -17.91
N GLU A 135 -4.52 1.30 -18.14
CA GLU A 135 -3.80 1.02 -19.40
C GLU A 135 -3.55 -0.47 -19.64
N ARG A 136 -3.59 -1.28 -18.57
CA ARG A 136 -3.46 -2.74 -18.66
C ARG A 136 -4.81 -3.48 -18.63
N GLY A 137 -5.91 -2.73 -18.68
CA GLY A 137 -7.27 -3.30 -18.71
C GLY A 137 -7.78 -3.80 -17.37
N TYR A 138 -7.11 -3.46 -16.25
CA TYR A 138 -7.59 -3.77 -14.92
C TYR A 138 -8.59 -2.76 -14.43
N LYS A 139 -9.50 -3.22 -13.57
CA LYS A 139 -10.53 -2.36 -12.98
C LYS A 139 -9.95 -1.48 -11.89
N VAL A 140 -10.37 -0.23 -11.88
CA VAL A 140 -10.18 0.71 -10.79
C VAL A 140 -11.54 1.16 -10.26
N GLY A 141 -11.61 1.52 -8.99
CA GLY A 141 -12.83 1.99 -8.35
C GLY A 141 -12.53 2.85 -7.14
N GLY A 142 -13.49 3.61 -6.68
CA GLY A 142 -13.37 4.44 -5.49
C GLY A 142 -13.25 3.60 -4.22
N PHE A 143 -12.33 3.97 -3.36
CA PHE A 143 -12.14 3.36 -2.06
C PHE A 143 -11.64 4.37 -1.03
N ASP A 144 -11.79 4.00 0.23
CA ASP A 144 -11.20 4.72 1.35
C ASP A 144 -10.07 3.88 1.95
N ALA A 145 -8.98 4.53 2.34
CA ALA A 145 -7.87 3.87 3.01
C ALA A 145 -7.29 4.71 4.16
N TYR A 146 -7.02 4.05 5.29
CA TYR A 146 -6.21 4.58 6.38
C TYR A 146 -4.91 3.81 6.42
N ILE A 147 -3.77 4.52 6.39
CA ILE A 147 -2.44 3.93 6.17
C ILE A 147 -1.46 4.44 7.24
N THR A 148 -0.63 3.54 7.77
CA THR A 148 0.57 3.86 8.57
C THR A 148 1.79 3.15 7.99
N SER A 149 2.99 3.64 8.27
CA SER A 149 4.23 3.04 7.78
C SER A 149 5.33 3.10 8.84
N ASN A 150 6.05 1.99 8.98
CA ASN A 150 7.32 1.93 9.72
C ASN A 150 8.52 1.99 8.77
N VAL A 151 8.29 2.00 7.45
CA VAL A 151 9.36 2.13 6.47
C VAL A 151 9.88 3.56 6.48
N ILE A 152 11.13 3.73 6.89
CA ILE A 152 11.75 5.03 7.10
C ILE A 152 11.97 5.70 5.74
N SER A 153 11.43 6.91 5.56
CA SER A 153 11.66 7.70 4.35
C SER A 153 13.13 8.12 4.23
N ALA A 154 13.64 8.12 3.01
CA ALA A 154 15.01 8.52 2.68
C ALA A 154 16.12 7.64 3.32
N ALA A 155 15.79 6.51 3.89
CA ALA A 155 16.76 5.57 4.48
C ALA A 155 17.22 4.46 3.51
N GLY A 156 16.89 4.54 2.22
CA GLY A 156 17.26 3.52 1.24
C GLY A 156 16.45 2.22 1.32
N VAL A 157 15.42 2.15 2.16
CA VAL A 157 14.58 0.96 2.37
C VAL A 157 13.27 0.98 1.56
N SER A 158 13.20 1.86 0.55
CA SER A 158 12.13 1.89 -0.48
C SER A 158 10.72 2.14 0.07
N SER A 159 10.53 3.23 0.81
CA SER A 159 9.21 3.62 1.30
C SER A 159 8.20 3.88 0.17
N SER A 160 8.61 4.45 -0.97
CA SER A 160 7.75 4.64 -2.13
C SER A 160 7.27 3.30 -2.71
N ALA A 161 8.18 2.37 -2.96
CA ALA A 161 7.81 1.06 -3.50
C ALA A 161 6.89 0.27 -2.55
N SER A 162 7.13 0.33 -1.23
CA SER A 162 6.24 -0.26 -0.23
C SER A 162 4.83 0.32 -0.33
N TYR A 163 4.70 1.64 -0.44
CA TYR A 163 3.41 2.30 -0.63
C TYR A 163 2.74 1.90 -1.96
N GLU A 164 3.49 1.89 -3.06
CA GLU A 164 2.98 1.49 -4.38
C GLU A 164 2.42 0.08 -4.38
N MET A 165 3.16 -0.87 -3.82
CA MET A 165 2.73 -2.27 -3.73
C MET A 165 1.51 -2.42 -2.81
N LEU A 166 1.40 -1.61 -1.74
CA LEU A 166 0.22 -1.57 -0.89
C LEU A 166 -1.02 -1.14 -1.69
N ILE A 167 -0.94 -0.04 -2.45
CA ILE A 167 -2.05 0.44 -3.28
C ILE A 167 -2.40 -0.57 -4.38
N CYS A 168 -1.40 -1.17 -5.04
CA CYS A 168 -1.62 -2.23 -6.02
C CYS A 168 -2.38 -3.42 -5.40
N SER A 169 -1.99 -3.85 -4.20
CA SER A 169 -2.64 -4.94 -3.49
C SER A 169 -4.08 -4.61 -3.12
N MET A 170 -4.36 -3.38 -2.68
CA MET A 170 -5.72 -2.90 -2.40
C MET A 170 -6.59 -2.96 -3.66
N LEU A 171 -6.14 -2.37 -4.77
CA LEU A 171 -6.87 -2.36 -6.04
C LEU A 171 -7.11 -3.76 -6.61
N ASN A 172 -6.08 -4.61 -6.57
CA ASN A 172 -6.23 -5.99 -7.04
C ASN A 172 -7.24 -6.76 -6.21
N THR A 173 -7.15 -6.68 -4.90
CA THR A 173 -8.03 -7.43 -3.99
C THR A 173 -9.47 -6.94 -4.03
N MET A 174 -9.70 -5.61 -4.15
CA MET A 174 -11.03 -5.03 -4.10
C MET A 174 -11.75 -5.07 -5.46
N PHE A 175 -11.02 -4.92 -6.57
CA PHE A 175 -11.65 -4.71 -7.89
C PHE A 175 -11.25 -5.75 -8.94
N ASN A 176 -10.21 -6.58 -8.68
CA ASN A 176 -9.67 -7.53 -9.65
C ASN A 176 -9.57 -8.97 -9.08
N GLU A 177 -10.34 -9.28 -8.04
CA GLU A 177 -10.46 -10.64 -7.46
C GLU A 177 -9.12 -11.23 -6.98
N GLY A 178 -8.08 -10.41 -6.76
CA GLY A 178 -6.75 -10.88 -6.37
C GLY A 178 -5.98 -11.63 -7.47
N LYS A 179 -6.40 -11.53 -8.75
CA LYS A 179 -5.86 -12.32 -9.86
C LYS A 179 -4.60 -11.75 -10.52
N MET A 180 -4.21 -10.55 -10.15
CA MET A 180 -3.02 -9.92 -10.72
C MET A 180 -1.74 -10.51 -10.12
N ASP A 181 -0.76 -10.80 -10.96
CA ASP A 181 0.54 -11.30 -10.52
C ASP A 181 1.46 -10.17 -10.02
N VAL A 182 2.47 -10.54 -9.23
CA VAL A 182 3.40 -9.58 -8.61
C VAL A 182 4.33 -8.88 -9.62
N VAL A 183 4.59 -9.48 -10.77
CA VAL A 183 5.40 -8.87 -11.84
C VAL A 183 4.64 -7.69 -12.45
N THR A 184 3.34 -7.85 -12.61
CA THR A 184 2.45 -6.77 -13.05
C THR A 184 2.47 -5.59 -12.08
N TYR A 185 2.48 -5.83 -10.76
CA TYR A 185 2.65 -4.77 -9.77
C TYR A 185 3.95 -3.99 -9.97
N ALA A 186 5.07 -4.70 -10.16
CA ALA A 186 6.37 -4.07 -10.38
C ALA A 186 6.38 -3.20 -11.65
N HIS A 187 5.74 -3.67 -12.72
CA HIS A 187 5.60 -2.88 -13.95
C HIS A 187 4.72 -1.63 -13.76
N ILE A 188 3.67 -1.72 -12.95
CA ILE A 188 2.80 -0.58 -12.63
C ILE A 188 3.56 0.43 -11.77
N GLY A 189 4.27 -0.01 -10.72
CA GLY A 189 5.10 0.87 -9.90
C GLY A 189 6.16 1.61 -10.73
N LYS A 190 6.92 0.89 -11.55
CA LYS A 190 7.89 1.50 -12.48
C LYS A 190 7.23 2.51 -13.43
N TYR A 191 6.06 2.20 -13.95
CA TYR A 191 5.30 3.13 -14.79
C TYR A 191 4.92 4.41 -14.01
N ALA A 192 4.41 4.26 -12.80
CA ALA A 192 4.01 5.38 -11.95
C ALA A 192 5.20 6.29 -11.59
N GLU A 193 6.33 5.72 -11.17
CA GLU A 193 7.54 6.49 -10.88
C GLU A 193 8.06 7.25 -12.12
N ASN A 194 8.16 6.59 -13.27
CA ASN A 194 8.74 7.19 -14.47
C ASN A 194 7.84 8.21 -15.15
N LYS A 195 6.52 8.05 -15.12
CA LYS A 195 5.57 8.89 -15.87
C LYS A 195 4.90 9.97 -15.03
N PHE A 196 4.81 9.76 -13.72
CA PHE A 196 4.08 10.64 -12.82
C PHE A 196 4.97 11.28 -11.76
N TRP A 197 6.01 10.61 -11.33
CA TRP A 197 6.89 11.13 -10.27
C TRP A 197 8.22 11.68 -10.78
N ASN A 198 8.53 11.55 -12.07
CA ASN A 198 9.78 12.03 -12.69
C ASN A 198 11.07 11.56 -11.97
N LYS A 199 11.09 10.32 -11.52
CA LYS A 199 12.29 9.65 -11.00
C LYS A 199 12.97 8.83 -12.08
#